data_a1c362c0d364d1e6cbfdbc5daba08ea1
#
_entry.id   a1c362c0d364d1e6cbfdbc5daba08ea1
#
_cell.length_a   1.000
_cell.length_b   1.000
_cell.length_c   1.000
_cell.angle_alpha   90.00
_cell.angle_beta   90.00
_cell.angle_gamma   90.00
#
_symmetry.space_group_name_H-M   'P 1'
#
loop_
_entity.id
_entity.type
_entity.pdbx_description
1 polymer ?
#
loop_
_entity_poly.entity_id
_entity_poly.type
_entity_poly.pdbx_seq_one_letter_code
_entity_poly.pdbx_strand_id
1 'polypeptide(L)' 'MVEEIRWLGADRICEVHLKDNPHYLGQGTIDFPAVVDALADIGFRHWAQLETDCPTGSVEKDMTRNLAYIRGVMARR' A
#
# COMPACT_ATOMS: atom_id res chain seq x y z
N MET A 1 5.55 -8.23 -8.70
CA MET A 1 5.72 -7.41 -7.47
C MET A 1 5.60 -8.24 -6.19
N VAL A 2 4.50 -8.97 -6.02
CA VAL A 2 4.30 -9.79 -4.81
C VAL A 2 5.40 -10.84 -4.63
N GLU A 3 5.82 -11.46 -5.71
CA GLU A 3 6.88 -12.47 -5.66
C GLU A 3 8.21 -11.88 -5.22
N GLU A 4 8.54 -10.67 -5.68
CA GLU A 4 9.76 -9.97 -5.27
C GLU A 4 9.73 -9.61 -3.79
N ILE A 5 8.57 -9.20 -3.27
CA ILE A 5 8.41 -8.91 -1.84
C ILE A 5 8.73 -10.16 -1.03
N ARG A 6 8.16 -11.30 -1.39
CA ARG A 6 8.38 -12.57 -0.69
C ARG A 6 9.83 -13.04 -0.79
N TRP A 7 10.43 -12.84 -1.95
CA TRP A 7 11.82 -13.25 -2.20
C TRP A 7 12.81 -12.43 -1.39
N LEU A 8 12.62 -11.09 -1.31
CA LEU A 8 13.51 -10.21 -0.56
C LEU A 8 13.42 -10.44 0.95
N GLY A 9 12.21 -10.62 1.47
CA GLY A 9 11.98 -10.73 2.90
C GLY A 9 12.09 -9.40 3.63
N ALA A 10 11.64 -9.38 4.89
CA ALA A 10 11.56 -8.15 5.67
C ALA A 10 12.92 -7.49 5.93
N ASP A 11 13.97 -8.28 6.05
CA ASP A 11 15.31 -7.77 6.38
C ASP A 11 15.91 -6.88 5.28
N ARG A 12 15.41 -7.00 4.05
CA ARG A 12 15.93 -6.27 2.90
C ARG A 12 15.02 -5.16 2.41
N ILE A 13 13.89 -4.95 3.09
CA ILE A 13 12.93 -3.90 2.75
C ILE A 13 12.90 -2.89 3.88
N CYS A 14 13.43 -1.68 3.64
CA CYS A 14 13.47 -0.63 4.65
C CYS A 14 12.14 0.09 4.79
N GLU A 15 11.48 0.37 3.67
CA GLU A 15 10.17 1.01 3.66
C GLU A 15 9.44 0.69 2.36
N VAL A 16 8.14 0.91 2.36
CA VAL A 16 7.28 0.69 1.20
C VAL A 16 6.53 1.97 0.90
N HIS A 17 6.46 2.35 -0.37
CA HIS A 17 5.62 3.45 -0.84
C HIS A 17 4.40 2.87 -1.54
N LEU A 18 3.22 3.24 -1.05
CA LEU A 18 1.95 2.76 -1.59
C LEU A 18 1.38 3.80 -2.53
N LYS A 19 1.28 3.44 -3.81
CA LYS A 19 0.71 4.32 -4.82
C LYS A 19 0.05 3.52 -5.93
N ASP A 20 -0.93 4.13 -6.55
CA ASP A 20 -1.67 3.56 -7.68
C ASP A 20 -1.99 4.69 -8.67
N ASN A 21 -1.08 5.66 -8.76
CA ASN A 21 -1.27 6.87 -9.55
C ASN A 21 -1.60 6.58 -11.01
N PRO A 22 -2.48 7.38 -11.61
CA PRO A 22 -3.17 8.56 -11.05
C PRO A 22 -4.46 8.24 -10.29
N HIS A 23 -4.68 6.99 -9.92
CA HIS A 23 -5.89 6.52 -9.27
C HIS A 23 -5.80 6.58 -7.75
N TYR A 24 -6.94 6.52 -7.07
CA TYR A 24 -6.96 6.18 -5.65
C TYR A 24 -6.44 4.77 -5.48
N LEU A 25 -5.92 4.47 -4.28
CA LEU A 25 -5.49 3.11 -3.97
C LEU A 25 -6.63 2.12 -4.19
N GLY A 26 -6.34 1.03 -4.88
CA GLY A 26 -7.31 -0.01 -5.17
C GLY A 26 -8.12 0.19 -6.44
N GLN A 27 -8.00 1.35 -7.09
CA GLN A 27 -8.72 1.65 -8.34
C GLN A 27 -7.87 1.51 -9.59
N GLY A 28 -6.59 1.30 -9.44
CA GLY A 28 -5.68 1.06 -10.56
C GLY A 28 -5.43 -0.42 -10.78
N THR A 29 -4.21 -0.75 -11.19
CA THR A 29 -3.84 -2.12 -11.57
C THR A 29 -3.19 -2.92 -10.45
N ILE A 30 -2.87 -2.29 -9.31
CA ILE A 30 -2.16 -2.95 -8.21
C ILE A 30 -3.15 -3.68 -7.30
N ASP A 31 -2.86 -4.96 -7.05
CA ASP A 31 -3.63 -5.78 -6.11
C ASP A 31 -3.10 -5.55 -4.69
N PHE A 32 -3.61 -4.52 -4.01
CA PHE A 32 -3.18 -4.19 -2.66
C PHE A 32 -3.47 -5.27 -1.63
N PRO A 33 -4.60 -5.98 -1.67
CA PRO A 33 -4.78 -7.12 -0.78
C PRO A 33 -3.64 -8.15 -0.87
N ALA A 34 -3.20 -8.49 -2.08
CA ALA A 34 -2.08 -9.41 -2.27
C ALA A 34 -0.76 -8.83 -1.77
N VAL A 35 -0.52 -7.53 -1.98
CA VAL A 35 0.67 -6.84 -1.48
C VAL A 35 0.71 -6.85 0.04
N VAL A 36 -0.40 -6.50 0.69
CA VAL A 36 -0.50 -6.51 2.16
C VAL A 36 -0.30 -7.92 2.71
N ASP A 37 -0.89 -8.92 2.07
CA ASP A 37 -0.71 -10.32 2.48
C ASP A 37 0.77 -10.73 2.39
N ALA A 38 1.46 -10.36 1.32
CA ALA A 38 2.87 -10.67 1.15
C ALA A 38 3.73 -9.99 2.22
N LEU A 39 3.47 -8.71 2.51
CA LEU A 39 4.20 -7.97 3.55
C LEU A 39 3.96 -8.57 4.93
N ALA A 40 2.74 -8.97 5.24
CA ALA A 40 2.43 -9.61 6.51
C ALA A 40 3.11 -10.98 6.63
N ASP A 41 3.13 -11.76 5.54
CA ASP A 41 3.72 -13.10 5.54
C ASP A 41 5.23 -13.07 5.78
N ILE A 42 5.93 -12.02 5.33
CA ILE A 42 7.36 -11.87 5.60
C ILE A 42 7.66 -11.18 6.93
N GLY A 43 6.62 -10.76 7.68
CA GLY A 43 6.79 -10.09 8.96
C GLY A 43 7.26 -8.64 8.86
N PHE A 44 6.87 -7.94 7.80
CA PHE A 44 7.26 -6.55 7.60
C PHE A 44 6.69 -5.65 8.70
N ARG A 45 7.56 -4.87 9.35
CA ARG A 45 7.19 -3.99 10.47
C ARG A 45 7.74 -2.59 10.37
N HIS A 46 8.20 -2.20 9.17
CA HIS A 46 8.74 -0.87 8.93
C HIS A 46 7.64 0.05 8.39
N TRP A 47 8.06 1.22 7.88
CA TRP A 47 7.13 2.23 7.39
C TRP A 47 6.54 1.88 6.03
N ALA A 48 5.26 2.13 5.88
CA ALA A 48 4.59 2.11 4.58
C ALA A 48 3.99 3.50 4.36
N GLN A 49 4.51 4.23 3.37
CA GLN A 49 4.08 5.59 3.08
C GLN A 49 3.05 5.63 1.95
N LEU A 50 2.07 6.51 2.09
CA LEU A 50 1.13 6.80 1.01
C LEU A 50 1.76 7.84 0.08
N GLU A 51 2.00 7.44 -1.16
CA GLU A 51 2.57 8.32 -2.18
C GLU A 51 1.57 8.40 -3.34
N THR A 52 0.51 9.19 -3.13
CA THR A 52 -0.61 9.20 -4.04
C THR A 52 -0.85 10.58 -4.65
N ASP A 53 -1.38 10.60 -5.87
CA ASP A 53 -1.87 11.83 -6.48
C ASP A 53 -3.12 12.31 -5.75
N CYS A 54 -3.51 13.54 -6.02
CA CYS A 54 -4.71 14.16 -5.46
C CYS A 54 -5.73 14.42 -6.56
N PRO A 55 -6.50 13.39 -6.98
CA PRO A 55 -7.44 13.51 -8.10
C PRO A 55 -8.47 14.62 -7.94
N THR A 56 -8.93 14.91 -6.72
CA THR A 56 -9.89 15.97 -6.48
C THR A 56 -9.25 17.33 -6.28
N GLY A 57 -7.91 17.40 -6.15
CA GLY A 57 -7.17 18.60 -5.80
C GLY A 57 -7.19 18.91 -4.31
N SER A 58 -7.88 18.13 -3.49
CA SER A 58 -7.88 18.27 -2.03
C SER A 58 -7.00 17.18 -1.41
N VAL A 59 -5.82 17.57 -0.94
CA VAL A 59 -4.86 16.63 -0.31
C VAL A 59 -5.51 15.94 0.89
N GLU A 60 -6.20 16.70 1.74
CA GLU A 60 -6.84 16.16 2.94
C GLU A 60 -7.88 15.07 2.59
N LYS A 61 -8.78 15.34 1.67
CA LYS A 61 -9.82 14.39 1.28
C LYS A 61 -9.25 13.15 0.62
N ASP A 62 -8.30 13.35 -0.28
CA ASP A 62 -7.74 12.23 -1.05
C ASP A 62 -6.86 11.34 -0.18
N MET A 63 -6.06 11.91 0.71
CA MET A 63 -5.24 11.14 1.64
C MET A 63 -6.09 10.41 2.67
N THR A 64 -7.17 11.04 3.16
CA THR A 64 -8.11 10.39 4.08
C THR A 64 -8.74 9.16 3.41
N ARG A 65 -9.15 9.30 2.16
CA ARG A 65 -9.74 8.19 1.39
C ARG A 65 -8.74 7.05 1.20
N ASN A 66 -7.50 7.37 0.79
CA ASN A 66 -6.48 6.36 0.57
C ASN A 66 -6.10 5.65 1.86
N LEU A 67 -5.97 6.39 2.95
CA LEU A 67 -5.65 5.81 4.26
C LEU A 67 -6.75 4.88 4.75
N ALA A 68 -8.01 5.27 4.59
CA ALA A 68 -9.14 4.44 4.97
C ALA A 68 -9.17 3.14 4.17
N TYR A 69 -8.89 3.21 2.87
CA TYR A 69 -8.83 2.03 2.03
C TYR A 69 -7.77 1.05 2.52
N ILE A 70 -6.53 1.51 2.69
CA ILE A 70 -5.44 0.59 3.04
C ILE A 70 -5.58 0.04 4.45
N ARG A 71 -6.12 0.82 5.39
CA ARG A 71 -6.43 0.34 6.74
C ARG A 71 -7.50 -0.75 6.71
N GLY A 72 -8.50 -0.61 5.84
CA GLY A 72 -9.52 -1.63 5.64
C GLY A 72 -8.94 -2.93 5.10
N VAL A 73 -8.00 -2.84 4.16
CA VAL A 73 -7.31 -4.01 3.63
C VAL A 73 -6.50 -4.71 4.72
N MET A 74 -5.79 -3.95 5.55
CA MET A 74 -5.01 -4.50 6.66
C MET A 74 -5.89 -5.15 7.72
N ALA A 75 -7.02 -4.53 8.06
CA ALA A 75 -7.94 -5.03 9.09
C ALA A 75 -8.64 -6.33 8.67
N ARG A 76 -8.69 -6.61 7.38
CA ARG A 76 -9.29 -7.83 6.83
C ARG A 76 -8.52 -9.09 7.24
N ARG A 77 -7.27 -8.94 7.61
CA ARG A 77 -6.45 -10.06 8.06
C ARG A 77 -6.75 -10.39 9.52
#